data_ee6caf8d93ae0001dd5da887e24765b4
#
_entry.id   ee6caf8d93ae0001dd5da887e24765b4
#
_cell.length_a   1.000
_cell.length_b   1.000
_cell.length_c   1.000
_cell.angle_alpha   90.00
_cell.angle_beta   90.00
_cell.angle_gamma   90.00
#
_symmetry.space_group_name_H-M   'P 1'
#
loop_
_entity.id
_entity.type
_entity.pdbx_description
1 polymer ?
#
loop_
_entity_poly.entity_id
_entity_poly.type
_entity_poly.pdbx_seq_one_letter_code
_entity_poly.pdbx_strand_id
1 'polypeptide(L)'
;MGTCDWGEYQVKKGNVVLKIKKFKTLSILLVATLALAACQDDQADSTESAGSASQTSSTSSNSEEQQTKTDQLSTEYYPSYISDGTYQVNSGAGITAGTSSQANAENLERGLYELAKNIFSTEDYSIQEGQVIGEDKTIAFLKAQSDENPEGLNPSGALSETLDGYEPRYLNSIMEYDVVDQDGNVAGISIGLGMNYSDTFNSESETQEFEITSEERIEHGKQMAEKIVSNIRQDEAYADTPIHVAIFENEESGDLGGGTYTTDAVSSSGNVFGDWSTYNQDFVVYDVDDAPNEEDTVSFTRFRDRIQTFYPQLSGLSGVGYYQDNELQNVNIVINSQFDGYSEVIALSQQAISTASSVFNNNIEIQIQVVTADGVRALLTRNKDSETFDYVLVD
;
A
#
# COMPACT_ATOMS: atom_id res chain seq x y z
N MET A 1 25.69 -17.40 -42.36
CA MET A 1 26.39 -16.10 -42.27
C MET A 1 25.36 -15.02 -42.64
N GLY A 2 24.78 -14.39 -41.66
CA GLY A 2 23.78 -13.31 -41.82
C GLY A 2 24.34 -12.04 -41.17
N THR A 3 24.56 -11.06 -41.99
CA THR A 3 25.10 -9.74 -41.58
C THR A 3 24.06 -8.98 -40.75
N CYS A 4 24.45 -8.55 -39.55
CA CYS A 4 23.66 -7.66 -38.71
C CYS A 4 23.74 -6.24 -39.25
N ASP A 5 22.58 -5.68 -39.60
CA ASP A 5 22.43 -4.28 -39.97
C ASP A 5 22.28 -3.43 -38.68
N TRP A 6 23.14 -2.39 -38.55
CA TRP A 6 23.22 -1.52 -37.37
C TRP A 6 22.59 -0.16 -37.69
N GLY A 7 21.43 0.13 -37.14
CA GLY A 7 20.86 1.47 -37.18
C GLY A 7 21.37 2.32 -36.01
N GLU A 8 22.14 3.37 -36.29
CA GLU A 8 22.55 4.36 -35.29
C GLU A 8 21.56 5.54 -35.26
N TYR A 9 21.05 5.87 -34.08
CA TYR A 9 20.33 7.11 -33.86
C TYR A 9 21.13 8.03 -32.93
N GLN A 10 21.30 9.28 -33.35
CA GLN A 10 21.96 10.31 -32.54
C GLN A 10 20.91 11.27 -31.98
N VAL A 11 20.88 11.39 -30.64
CA VAL A 11 20.11 12.44 -29.96
C VAL A 11 21.10 13.47 -29.39
N LYS A 12 20.93 14.72 -29.77
CA LYS A 12 21.79 15.81 -29.32
C LYS A 12 21.05 16.65 -28.28
N LYS A 13 21.48 16.59 -27.03
CA LYS A 13 21.05 17.49 -25.96
C LYS A 13 22.30 18.01 -25.25
N GLY A 14 22.69 19.26 -25.57
CA GLY A 14 23.91 19.85 -25.04
C GLY A 14 25.21 19.21 -25.60
N ASN A 15 26.32 19.40 -24.95
CA ASN A 15 27.65 18.93 -25.40
C ASN A 15 27.95 17.45 -25.06
N VAL A 16 26.96 16.60 -24.83
CA VAL A 16 27.15 15.18 -24.51
C VAL A 16 26.46 14.31 -25.55
N VAL A 17 27.21 13.42 -26.19
CA VAL A 17 26.71 12.43 -27.15
C VAL A 17 26.63 11.06 -26.46
N LEU A 18 25.40 10.57 -26.20
CA LEU A 18 25.16 9.24 -25.65
C LEU A 18 24.86 8.24 -26.79
N LYS A 19 25.65 7.16 -26.86
CA LYS A 19 25.40 6.03 -27.79
C LYS A 19 24.60 4.95 -27.07
N ILE A 20 23.36 4.71 -27.52
CA ILE A 20 22.49 3.64 -26.98
C ILE A 20 22.50 2.44 -27.93
N LYS A 21 22.89 1.27 -27.44
CA LYS A 21 22.80 -0.01 -28.19
C LYS A 21 21.50 -0.73 -27.80
N LYS A 22 20.69 -1.07 -28.82
CA LYS A 22 19.50 -1.92 -28.62
C LYS A 22 19.89 -3.39 -28.75
N PHE A 23 19.56 -4.20 -27.72
CA PHE A 23 19.57 -5.65 -27.79
C PHE A 23 18.20 -6.16 -28.26
N LYS A 24 18.20 -6.99 -29.31
CA LYS A 24 17.01 -7.79 -29.69
C LYS A 24 17.10 -9.12 -28.95
N THR A 25 16.19 -9.36 -28.04
CA THR A 25 16.00 -10.67 -27.42
C THR A 25 15.24 -11.59 -28.38
N LEU A 26 15.85 -12.73 -28.70
CA LEU A 26 15.25 -13.81 -29.46
C LEU A 26 14.57 -14.75 -28.47
N SER A 27 13.24 -14.78 -28.45
CA SER A 27 12.46 -15.72 -27.63
C SER A 27 12.48 -17.11 -28.27
N ILE A 28 13.10 -18.07 -27.60
CA ILE A 28 13.03 -19.48 -27.94
C ILE A 28 11.90 -20.10 -27.10
N LEU A 29 10.85 -20.51 -27.76
CA LEU A 29 9.73 -21.26 -27.19
C LEU A 29 10.15 -22.73 -27.01
N LEU A 30 10.32 -23.17 -25.74
CA LEU A 30 10.55 -24.59 -25.45
C LEU A 30 9.23 -25.18 -24.92
N VAL A 31 8.62 -26.02 -25.74
CA VAL A 31 7.45 -26.84 -25.36
C VAL A 31 7.96 -28.10 -24.68
N ALA A 32 7.68 -28.24 -23.38
CA ALA A 32 7.91 -29.49 -22.65
C ALA A 32 6.56 -30.17 -22.38
N THR A 33 6.33 -31.29 -23.05
CA THR A 33 5.22 -32.21 -22.78
C THR A 33 5.59 -33.10 -21.59
N LEU A 34 4.84 -33.06 -20.50
CA LEU A 34 4.91 -34.05 -19.42
C LEU A 34 3.83 -35.09 -19.60
N ALA A 35 4.29 -36.34 -19.75
CA ALA A 35 3.46 -37.53 -19.75
C ALA A 35 3.18 -37.99 -18.31
N LEU A 36 1.91 -38.20 -17.95
CA LEU A 36 1.49 -38.92 -16.77
C LEU A 36 1.79 -40.42 -16.92
N ALA A 37 2.43 -40.98 -15.90
CA ALA A 37 2.44 -42.42 -15.69
C ALA A 37 1.94 -42.70 -14.26
N ALA A 38 0.77 -43.32 -14.17
CA ALA A 38 0.26 -44.01 -13.01
C ALA A 38 0.91 -45.38 -12.90
N CYS A 39 1.29 -45.82 -11.72
CA CYS A 39 1.45 -47.24 -11.38
C CYS A 39 1.08 -47.47 -9.91
N GLN A 40 0.32 -48.49 -9.79
CA GLN A 40 -0.44 -49.10 -8.73
C GLN A 40 0.42 -50.15 -7.97
N ASP A 41 0.06 -50.33 -6.69
CA ASP A 41 0.21 -51.45 -5.77
C ASP A 41 1.39 -52.45 -5.90
N ASP A 42 2.02 -52.74 -4.75
CA ASP A 42 1.88 -54.09 -4.12
C ASP A 42 2.47 -54.11 -2.67
N GLN A 43 1.86 -55.00 -1.92
CA GLN A 43 1.89 -55.37 -0.53
C GLN A 43 3.15 -56.14 -0.09
N ALA A 44 3.61 -56.00 1.15
CA ALA A 44 3.75 -57.06 2.18
C ALA A 44 4.82 -56.73 3.26
N ASP A 45 4.36 -56.62 4.44
CA ASP A 45 4.48 -57.48 5.63
C ASP A 45 5.65 -57.31 6.62
N SER A 46 5.22 -57.19 7.91
CA SER A 46 5.80 -57.54 9.21
C SER A 46 7.00 -56.70 9.77
N THR A 47 7.06 -56.22 10.98
CA THR A 47 6.64 -56.69 12.33
C THR A 47 6.89 -55.62 13.39
N GLU A 48 5.94 -55.48 14.29
CA GLU A 48 5.95 -55.07 15.72
C GLU A 48 7.10 -54.24 16.33
N SER A 49 6.76 -53.09 16.97
CA SER A 49 6.88 -52.96 18.41
C SER A 49 6.10 -51.78 19.00
N ALA A 50 5.49 -51.98 20.13
CA ALA A 50 4.50 -51.21 20.84
C ALA A 50 5.00 -49.87 21.41
N GLY A 51 4.15 -48.83 21.33
CA GLY A 51 4.21 -47.61 22.13
C GLY A 51 2.84 -46.97 22.24
N SER A 52 2.18 -47.19 23.36
CA SER A 52 0.83 -46.72 23.69
C SER A 52 0.75 -45.20 23.71
N ALA A 53 -0.13 -44.63 22.91
CA ALA A 53 -0.69 -43.30 23.14
C ALA A 53 -2.18 -43.33 22.84
N SER A 54 -2.96 -42.99 23.84
CA SER A 54 -4.41 -42.87 23.83
C SER A 54 -4.93 -42.09 22.64
N GLN A 55 -5.64 -42.76 21.74
CA GLN A 55 -6.52 -42.11 20.77
C GLN A 55 -7.87 -41.87 21.41
N THR A 56 -8.19 -40.64 21.71
CA THR A 56 -9.57 -40.21 21.87
C THR A 56 -10.13 -40.04 20.46
N SER A 57 -10.88 -41.06 20.02
CA SER A 57 -11.66 -41.00 18.79
C SER A 57 -12.85 -40.08 19.00
N SER A 58 -12.74 -38.83 18.66
CA SER A 58 -13.90 -37.98 18.36
C SER A 58 -14.36 -38.30 16.94
N THR A 59 -15.47 -38.94 16.80
CA THR A 59 -16.23 -39.13 15.57
C THR A 59 -16.71 -37.74 15.16
N SER A 60 -15.99 -37.04 14.29
CA SER A 60 -16.48 -35.83 13.63
C SER A 60 -17.36 -36.28 12.47
N SER A 61 -18.66 -36.01 12.59
CA SER A 61 -19.57 -35.96 11.47
C SER A 61 -19.05 -34.94 10.49
N ASN A 62 -18.63 -35.37 9.29
CA ASN A 62 -18.29 -34.52 8.17
C ASN A 62 -19.54 -33.79 7.65
N SER A 63 -19.81 -32.62 8.20
CA SER A 63 -20.19 -31.47 7.41
C SER A 63 -18.90 -30.62 7.33
N GLU A 64 -18.30 -30.48 6.17
CA GLU A 64 -17.30 -29.45 5.93
C GLU A 64 -18.03 -28.12 6.15
N GLU A 65 -17.97 -27.57 7.37
CA GLU A 65 -18.32 -26.20 7.62
C GLU A 65 -17.35 -25.38 6.76
N GLN A 66 -17.87 -24.73 5.75
CA GLN A 66 -17.09 -23.89 4.87
C GLN A 66 -16.52 -22.75 5.72
N GLN A 67 -15.21 -22.63 5.77
CA GLN A 67 -14.55 -21.57 6.52
C GLN A 67 -14.96 -20.22 5.93
N THR A 68 -15.52 -19.34 6.76
CA THR A 68 -16.02 -18.02 6.34
C THR A 68 -15.08 -16.89 6.70
N LYS A 69 -14.01 -17.16 7.48
CA LYS A 69 -12.97 -16.19 7.84
C LYS A 69 -11.66 -16.87 8.16
N THR A 70 -10.55 -16.12 8.03
CA THR A 70 -9.22 -16.56 8.47
C THR A 70 -9.07 -16.53 9.98
N ASP A 71 -8.04 -17.20 10.51
CA ASP A 71 -7.56 -16.90 11.86
C ASP A 71 -6.94 -15.50 11.90
N GLN A 72 -7.08 -14.83 13.03
CA GLN A 72 -6.50 -13.51 13.28
C GLN A 72 -5.00 -13.63 13.57
N LEU A 73 -4.18 -12.77 12.98
CA LEU A 73 -2.74 -12.72 13.30
C LEU A 73 -2.50 -12.26 14.73
N SER A 74 -3.23 -11.25 15.17
CA SER A 74 -3.35 -10.74 16.54
C SER A 74 -4.64 -9.92 16.64
N THR A 75 -5.02 -9.48 17.84
CA THR A 75 -6.18 -8.59 18.04
C THR A 75 -6.04 -7.21 17.40
N GLU A 76 -4.86 -6.88 16.90
CA GLU A 76 -4.61 -5.63 16.16
C GLU A 76 -5.06 -5.67 14.70
N TYR A 77 -5.32 -6.87 14.16
CA TYR A 77 -5.71 -7.07 12.75
C TYR A 77 -7.08 -7.73 12.66
N TYR A 78 -7.87 -7.35 11.68
CA TYR A 78 -9.09 -8.08 11.37
C TYR A 78 -8.78 -9.50 10.87
N PRO A 79 -9.63 -10.50 11.19
CA PRO A 79 -9.68 -11.70 10.38
C PRO A 79 -10.18 -11.32 8.97
N SER A 80 -9.63 -11.94 7.92
CA SER A 80 -10.14 -11.72 6.55
C SER A 80 -11.42 -12.53 6.34
N TYR A 81 -12.44 -11.89 5.76
CA TYR A 81 -13.66 -12.59 5.36
C TYR A 81 -13.40 -13.48 4.13
N ILE A 82 -14.02 -14.66 4.11
CA ILE A 82 -13.91 -15.64 3.03
C ILE A 82 -15.30 -15.92 2.50
N SER A 83 -15.54 -15.60 1.23
CA SER A 83 -16.78 -15.92 0.53
C SER A 83 -16.57 -17.14 -0.37
N ASP A 84 -17.45 -18.14 -0.25
CA ASP A 84 -17.39 -19.37 -1.03
C ASP A 84 -16.02 -20.07 -1.01
N GLY A 85 -15.31 -20.00 0.14
CA GLY A 85 -14.00 -20.61 0.33
C GLY A 85 -12.83 -19.85 -0.32
N THR A 86 -13.06 -18.62 -0.80
CA THR A 86 -12.05 -17.79 -1.44
C THR A 86 -12.03 -16.37 -0.89
N TYR A 87 -10.82 -15.78 -0.80
CA TYR A 87 -10.66 -14.36 -0.54
C TYR A 87 -11.11 -13.56 -1.76
N GLN A 88 -11.91 -12.52 -1.54
CA GLN A 88 -12.43 -11.67 -2.60
C GLN A 88 -11.59 -10.41 -2.70
N VAL A 89 -11.05 -10.15 -3.91
CA VAL A 89 -10.32 -8.92 -4.21
C VAL A 89 -11.26 -7.87 -4.79
N ASN A 90 -10.96 -6.60 -4.57
CA ASN A 90 -11.71 -5.50 -5.16
C ASN A 90 -11.39 -5.40 -6.66
N SER A 91 -12.41 -5.52 -7.50
CA SER A 91 -12.25 -5.41 -8.96
C SER A 91 -11.90 -4.00 -9.44
N GLY A 92 -12.16 -2.98 -8.62
CA GLY A 92 -11.81 -1.58 -8.88
C GLY A 92 -10.42 -1.18 -8.33
N ALA A 93 -9.73 -2.09 -7.60
CA ALA A 93 -8.43 -1.77 -7.01
C ALA A 93 -7.39 -1.40 -8.07
N GLY A 94 -6.60 -0.37 -7.78
CA GLY A 94 -5.53 0.09 -8.66
C GLY A 94 -5.97 0.91 -9.87
N ILE A 95 -7.27 1.17 -10.06
CA ILE A 95 -7.77 2.08 -11.08
C ILE A 95 -7.53 3.52 -10.61
N THR A 96 -6.86 4.32 -11.44
CA THR A 96 -6.54 5.72 -11.14
C THR A 96 -6.94 6.65 -12.29
N ALA A 97 -7.29 7.89 -11.97
CA ALA A 97 -7.59 8.95 -12.95
C ALA A 97 -6.35 9.78 -13.35
N GLY A 98 -5.19 9.48 -12.80
CA GLY A 98 -3.94 10.18 -13.04
C GLY A 98 -2.73 9.34 -12.67
N THR A 99 -1.56 9.97 -12.60
CA THR A 99 -0.35 9.34 -12.08
C THR A 99 -0.38 9.32 -10.56
N SER A 100 0.09 8.22 -9.96
CA SER A 100 0.32 8.12 -8.52
C SER A 100 1.63 7.39 -8.29
N SER A 101 2.34 7.72 -7.20
CA SER A 101 3.52 6.97 -6.78
C SER A 101 3.11 5.67 -6.08
N GLN A 102 4.04 4.72 -6.01
CA GLN A 102 3.83 3.52 -5.22
C GLN A 102 3.63 3.85 -3.73
N ALA A 103 4.37 4.85 -3.22
CA ALA A 103 4.24 5.31 -1.83
C ALA A 103 2.84 5.86 -1.54
N ASN A 104 2.26 6.67 -2.45
CA ASN A 104 0.88 7.13 -2.34
C ASN A 104 -0.11 5.94 -2.25
N ALA A 105 0.02 4.95 -3.14
CA ALA A 105 -0.88 3.80 -3.17
C ALA A 105 -0.78 2.95 -1.89
N GLU A 106 0.44 2.66 -1.43
CA GLU A 106 0.68 1.90 -0.20
C GLU A 106 0.18 2.63 1.05
N ASN A 107 0.37 3.96 1.12
CA ASN A 107 -0.09 4.76 2.25
C ASN A 107 -1.61 4.94 2.25
N LEU A 108 -2.24 5.07 1.07
CA LEU A 108 -3.70 5.11 0.92
C LEU A 108 -4.33 3.81 1.46
N GLU A 109 -3.83 2.67 1.01
CA GLU A 109 -4.34 1.35 1.40
C GLU A 109 -4.15 1.08 2.89
N ARG A 110 -2.91 1.17 3.37
CA ARG A 110 -2.57 0.91 4.77
C ARG A 110 -3.24 1.91 5.72
N GLY A 111 -3.23 3.19 5.37
CA GLY A 111 -3.82 4.24 6.20
C GLY A 111 -5.33 4.07 6.35
N LEU A 112 -6.05 3.67 5.28
CA LEU A 112 -7.49 3.39 5.37
C LEU A 112 -7.78 2.22 6.30
N TYR A 113 -6.97 1.16 6.22
CA TYR A 113 -7.09 0.00 7.12
C TYR A 113 -6.92 0.41 8.60
N GLU A 114 -5.92 1.25 8.89
CA GLU A 114 -5.69 1.75 10.25
C GLU A 114 -6.82 2.67 10.73
N LEU A 115 -7.35 3.54 9.87
CA LEU A 115 -8.48 4.40 10.21
C LEU A 115 -9.77 3.59 10.45
N ALA A 116 -10.02 2.55 9.66
CA ALA A 116 -11.17 1.66 9.83
C ALA A 116 -11.19 1.01 11.22
N LYS A 117 -10.03 0.65 11.78
CA LYS A 117 -9.89 0.08 13.14
C LYS A 117 -10.39 1.02 14.25
N ASN A 118 -10.34 2.33 14.03
CA ASN A 118 -10.84 3.30 14.99
C ASN A 118 -12.37 3.38 15.01
N ILE A 119 -13.02 2.90 13.94
CA ILE A 119 -14.47 2.97 13.75
C ILE A 119 -15.13 1.61 14.02
N PHE A 120 -14.50 0.54 13.54
CA PHE A 120 -15.01 -0.83 13.61
C PHE A 120 -14.03 -1.72 14.39
N SER A 121 -14.52 -2.44 15.39
CA SER A 121 -13.69 -3.30 16.25
C SER A 121 -13.11 -4.49 15.47
N THR A 122 -11.81 -4.71 15.56
CA THR A 122 -11.13 -5.89 14.99
C THR A 122 -11.51 -7.21 15.66
N GLU A 123 -12.08 -7.17 16.86
CA GLU A 123 -12.55 -8.34 17.61
C GLU A 123 -13.96 -8.78 17.18
N ASP A 124 -14.79 -7.82 16.73
CA ASP A 124 -16.20 -8.05 16.43
C ASP A 124 -16.45 -8.36 14.96
N TYR A 125 -15.57 -7.87 14.07
CA TYR A 125 -15.77 -7.90 12.62
C TYR A 125 -14.62 -8.59 11.88
N SER A 126 -14.93 -9.05 10.68
CA SER A 126 -13.96 -9.41 9.65
C SER A 126 -13.86 -8.31 8.61
N ILE A 127 -12.80 -8.30 7.80
CA ILE A 127 -12.63 -7.35 6.72
C ILE A 127 -12.47 -8.09 5.38
N GLN A 128 -12.93 -7.48 4.30
CA GLN A 128 -12.59 -7.83 2.92
C GLN A 128 -12.27 -6.57 2.13
N GLU A 129 -11.60 -6.75 1.00
CA GLU A 129 -11.54 -5.67 0.01
C GLU A 129 -12.93 -5.35 -0.52
N GLY A 130 -13.18 -4.07 -0.86
CA GLY A 130 -14.50 -3.56 -1.20
C GLY A 130 -15.19 -4.30 -2.34
N GLN A 131 -16.44 -4.63 -2.13
CA GLN A 131 -17.32 -5.29 -3.11
C GLN A 131 -18.55 -4.44 -3.45
N VAL A 132 -18.72 -3.31 -2.76
CA VAL A 132 -19.87 -2.40 -2.95
C VAL A 132 -19.62 -1.46 -4.12
N ILE A 133 -18.40 -0.93 -4.25
CA ILE A 133 -17.95 -0.12 -5.39
C ILE A 133 -17.14 -1.03 -6.32
N GLY A 134 -17.77 -1.63 -7.31
CA GLY A 134 -17.11 -2.46 -8.31
C GLY A 134 -16.37 -1.65 -9.38
N GLU A 135 -15.68 -2.37 -10.30
CA GLU A 135 -14.86 -1.79 -11.38
C GLU A 135 -15.59 -0.71 -12.20
N ASP A 136 -16.76 -1.02 -12.73
CA ASP A 136 -17.52 -0.10 -13.58
C ASP A 136 -17.88 1.21 -12.85
N LYS A 137 -18.24 1.10 -11.56
CA LYS A 137 -18.59 2.24 -10.72
C LYS A 137 -17.36 3.06 -10.35
N THR A 138 -16.25 2.43 -10.03
CA THR A 138 -14.96 3.09 -9.82
C THR A 138 -14.56 3.89 -11.05
N ILE A 139 -14.65 3.29 -12.24
CA ILE A 139 -14.36 3.98 -13.51
C ILE A 139 -15.29 5.17 -13.73
N ALA A 140 -16.58 5.01 -13.45
CA ALA A 140 -17.56 6.10 -13.61
C ALA A 140 -17.25 7.26 -12.65
N PHE A 141 -16.98 7.00 -11.39
CA PHE A 141 -16.67 8.00 -10.38
C PHE A 141 -15.37 8.77 -10.69
N LEU A 142 -14.32 8.08 -11.14
CA LEU A 142 -13.02 8.69 -11.45
C LEU A 142 -13.04 9.56 -12.72
N LYS A 143 -13.99 9.36 -13.62
CA LYS A 143 -14.18 10.21 -14.81
C LYS A 143 -14.80 11.56 -14.45
N ALA A 144 -14.60 12.52 -15.34
CA ALA A 144 -15.29 13.80 -15.26
C ALA A 144 -16.81 13.63 -15.45
N GLN A 145 -17.58 14.48 -14.76
CA GLN A 145 -19.01 14.55 -14.93
C GLN A 145 -19.37 15.06 -16.33
N SER A 146 -20.31 14.38 -17.00
CA SER A 146 -20.84 14.75 -18.31
C SER A 146 -22.25 14.22 -18.50
N ASP A 147 -22.91 14.57 -19.61
CA ASP A 147 -24.20 13.99 -19.97
C ASP A 147 -24.14 12.47 -20.17
N GLU A 148 -22.98 11.96 -20.60
CA GLU A 148 -22.73 10.53 -20.81
C GLU A 148 -22.29 9.82 -19.51
N ASN A 149 -21.77 10.56 -18.55
CA ASN A 149 -21.32 10.07 -17.25
C ASN A 149 -21.83 10.98 -16.11
N PRO A 150 -23.12 10.96 -15.78
CA PRO A 150 -23.67 11.82 -14.73
C PRO A 150 -23.17 11.49 -13.31
N GLU A 151 -22.62 10.27 -13.11
CA GLU A 151 -22.03 9.83 -11.83
C GLU A 151 -20.58 10.28 -11.63
N GLY A 152 -19.94 10.87 -12.65
CA GLY A 152 -18.57 11.37 -12.56
C GLY A 152 -18.39 12.34 -11.41
N LEU A 153 -17.32 12.15 -10.64
CA LEU A 153 -17.03 12.99 -9.48
C LEU A 153 -16.09 14.13 -9.80
N ASN A 154 -15.21 13.94 -10.78
CA ASN A 154 -14.34 15.01 -11.26
C ASN A 154 -15.15 16.05 -12.07
N PRO A 155 -14.75 17.33 -12.04
CA PRO A 155 -15.50 18.40 -12.66
C PRO A 155 -15.58 18.25 -14.19
N SER A 156 -16.67 18.73 -14.79
CA SER A 156 -16.85 18.73 -16.25
C SER A 156 -15.81 19.60 -16.97
N GLY A 157 -15.26 20.60 -16.28
CA GLY A 157 -14.17 21.44 -16.79
C GLY A 157 -12.90 20.65 -17.11
N ALA A 158 -12.70 19.47 -16.51
CA ALA A 158 -11.58 18.59 -16.84
C ALA A 158 -11.64 18.01 -18.28
N LEU A 159 -12.80 18.15 -18.97
CA LEU A 159 -12.99 17.80 -20.37
C LEU A 159 -12.82 19.01 -21.31
N SER A 160 -12.49 20.19 -20.79
CA SER A 160 -12.33 21.40 -21.60
C SER A 160 -11.19 21.26 -22.61
N GLU A 161 -11.45 21.69 -23.84
CA GLU A 161 -10.43 21.81 -24.89
C GLU A 161 -9.66 23.15 -24.82
N THR A 162 -10.06 24.05 -23.93
CA THR A 162 -9.45 25.38 -23.75
C THR A 162 -9.04 25.59 -22.30
N LEU A 163 -7.94 26.31 -22.12
CA LEU A 163 -7.40 26.62 -20.79
C LEU A 163 -8.38 27.44 -19.94
N ASP A 164 -9.10 28.37 -20.54
CA ASP A 164 -10.08 29.27 -19.86
C ASP A 164 -11.27 28.49 -19.25
N GLY A 165 -11.57 27.30 -19.78
CA GLY A 165 -12.64 26.44 -19.27
C GLY A 165 -12.17 25.23 -18.49
N TYR A 166 -10.87 25.09 -18.29
CA TYR A 166 -10.28 23.94 -17.63
C TYR A 166 -10.42 24.02 -16.11
N GLU A 167 -10.84 22.91 -15.51
CA GLU A 167 -10.83 22.65 -14.08
C GLU A 167 -10.06 21.35 -13.83
N PRO A 168 -9.14 21.30 -12.85
CA PRO A 168 -8.33 20.11 -12.61
C PRO A 168 -9.18 18.93 -12.12
N ARG A 169 -8.73 17.72 -12.40
CA ARG A 169 -9.27 16.51 -11.77
C ARG A 169 -8.76 16.43 -10.33
N TYR A 170 -9.68 16.49 -9.39
CA TYR A 170 -9.35 16.44 -7.96
C TYR A 170 -9.18 15.01 -7.46
N LEU A 171 -10.04 14.08 -7.91
CA LEU A 171 -10.03 12.68 -7.46
C LEU A 171 -9.15 11.84 -8.37
N ASN A 172 -8.17 11.15 -7.77
CA ASN A 172 -7.25 10.23 -8.43
C ASN A 172 -7.68 8.77 -8.30
N SER A 173 -8.03 8.35 -7.09
CA SER A 173 -8.26 6.94 -6.76
C SER A 173 -9.31 6.79 -5.66
N ILE A 174 -9.93 5.61 -5.61
CA ILE A 174 -10.87 5.21 -4.57
C ILE A 174 -10.38 3.86 -4.03
N MET A 175 -10.25 3.79 -2.70
CA MET A 175 -9.99 2.55 -1.98
C MET A 175 -11.19 2.21 -1.13
N GLU A 176 -11.55 0.93 -1.03
CA GLU A 176 -12.70 0.48 -0.26
C GLU A 176 -12.36 -0.78 0.53
N TYR A 177 -12.79 -0.79 1.78
CA TYR A 177 -12.88 -1.98 2.62
C TYR A 177 -14.31 -2.19 3.10
N ASP A 178 -14.79 -3.42 2.99
CA ASP A 178 -16.06 -3.84 3.60
C ASP A 178 -15.78 -4.51 4.94
N VAL A 179 -16.49 -4.06 5.95
CA VAL A 179 -16.47 -4.63 7.30
C VAL A 179 -17.65 -5.59 7.42
N VAL A 180 -17.36 -6.86 7.72
CA VAL A 180 -18.34 -7.96 7.64
C VAL A 180 -18.59 -8.52 9.03
N ASP A 181 -19.87 -8.71 9.36
CA ASP A 181 -20.30 -9.31 10.63
C ASP A 181 -20.15 -10.85 10.63
N GLN A 182 -20.52 -11.47 11.75
CA GLN A 182 -20.41 -12.92 11.92
C GLN A 182 -21.40 -13.72 11.04
N ASP A 183 -22.45 -13.06 10.55
CA ASP A 183 -23.46 -13.66 9.68
C ASP A 183 -23.12 -13.48 8.19
N GLY A 184 -22.02 -12.77 7.88
CA GLY A 184 -21.54 -12.53 6.52
C GLY A 184 -22.18 -11.31 5.85
N ASN A 185 -22.84 -10.42 6.63
CA ASN A 185 -23.41 -9.19 6.08
C ASN A 185 -22.40 -8.06 6.19
N VAL A 186 -22.44 -7.13 5.23
CA VAL A 186 -21.68 -5.87 5.30
C VAL A 186 -22.24 -4.99 6.41
N ALA A 187 -21.53 -4.91 7.52
CA ALA A 187 -21.89 -4.15 8.72
C ALA A 187 -21.30 -2.73 8.73
N GLY A 188 -20.35 -2.47 7.85
CA GLY A 188 -19.72 -1.16 7.67
C GLY A 188 -18.95 -1.11 6.36
N ILE A 189 -18.75 0.10 5.84
CA ILE A 189 -17.96 0.36 4.64
C ILE A 189 -16.95 1.45 4.97
N SER A 190 -15.68 1.26 4.60
CA SER A 190 -14.62 2.26 4.78
C SER A 190 -14.04 2.64 3.42
N ILE A 191 -14.09 3.93 3.08
CA ILE A 191 -13.72 4.45 1.75
C ILE A 191 -12.64 5.51 1.90
N GLY A 192 -11.53 5.33 1.18
CA GLY A 192 -10.45 6.31 1.04
C GLY A 192 -10.54 7.01 -0.32
N LEU A 193 -10.55 8.33 -0.31
CA LEU A 193 -10.54 9.16 -1.52
C LEU A 193 -9.15 9.75 -1.70
N GLY A 194 -8.37 9.21 -2.65
CA GLY A 194 -7.05 9.74 -3.01
C GLY A 194 -7.19 10.95 -3.91
N MET A 195 -6.86 12.14 -3.36
CA MET A 195 -6.96 13.41 -4.06
C MET A 195 -5.65 13.74 -4.78
N ASN A 196 -5.73 14.26 -6.01
CA ASN A 196 -4.57 14.63 -6.80
C ASN A 196 -3.77 15.78 -6.15
N TYR A 197 -2.44 15.69 -6.19
CA TYR A 197 -1.54 16.79 -5.88
C TYR A 197 -1.58 17.88 -6.97
N SER A 198 -1.57 17.47 -8.23
CA SER A 198 -1.68 18.36 -9.39
C SER A 198 -2.43 17.68 -10.54
N ASP A 199 -2.90 18.46 -11.49
CA ASP A 199 -3.43 17.98 -12.77
C ASP A 199 -2.90 18.84 -13.91
N THR A 200 -2.85 18.29 -15.13
CA THR A 200 -2.24 18.96 -16.28
C THR A 200 -3.24 19.14 -17.40
N PHE A 201 -3.48 20.40 -17.76
CA PHE A 201 -4.10 20.73 -19.04
C PHE A 201 -3.15 20.45 -20.18
N ASN A 202 -3.60 19.72 -21.19
CA ASN A 202 -2.84 19.42 -22.39
C ASN A 202 -3.67 19.69 -23.64
N SER A 203 -3.17 20.56 -24.52
CA SER A 203 -3.70 20.78 -25.86
C SER A 203 -2.57 20.71 -26.89
N GLU A 204 -2.91 20.79 -28.19
CA GLU A 204 -1.90 20.82 -29.26
C GLU A 204 -0.93 22.02 -29.16
N SER A 205 -1.37 23.11 -28.53
CA SER A 205 -0.63 24.38 -28.49
C SER A 205 -0.08 24.73 -27.10
N GLU A 206 -0.60 24.14 -26.04
CA GLU A 206 -0.31 24.57 -24.68
C GLU A 206 -0.39 23.41 -23.70
N THR A 207 0.56 23.37 -22.76
CA THR A 207 0.58 22.47 -21.60
C THR A 207 0.76 23.31 -20.36
N GLN A 208 -0.14 23.18 -19.39
CA GLN A 208 -0.04 23.86 -18.11
C GLN A 208 -0.39 22.89 -16.97
N GLU A 209 0.46 22.87 -15.96
CA GLU A 209 0.21 22.14 -14.71
C GLU A 209 -0.50 23.05 -13.72
N PHE A 210 -1.45 22.47 -13.00
CA PHE A 210 -2.22 23.09 -11.94
C PHE A 210 -1.97 22.32 -10.65
N GLU A 211 -1.26 22.92 -9.72
CA GLU A 211 -1.14 22.43 -8.35
C GLU A 211 -2.49 22.63 -7.65
N ILE A 212 -2.93 21.62 -6.89
CA ILE A 212 -4.20 21.61 -6.16
C ILE A 212 -3.88 21.76 -4.69
N THR A 213 -4.35 22.85 -4.10
CA THR A 213 -4.10 23.14 -2.67
C THR A 213 -4.78 22.11 -1.76
N SER A 214 -4.25 21.92 -0.55
CA SER A 214 -4.85 21.05 0.47
C SER A 214 -6.30 21.45 0.78
N GLU A 215 -6.60 22.77 0.84
CA GLU A 215 -7.95 23.28 1.07
C GLU A 215 -8.92 22.82 -0.04
N GLU A 216 -8.52 22.92 -1.31
CA GLU A 216 -9.32 22.46 -2.45
C GLU A 216 -9.50 20.94 -2.43
N ARG A 217 -8.44 20.17 -2.14
CA ARG A 217 -8.51 18.71 -2.02
C ARG A 217 -9.51 18.27 -0.96
N ILE A 218 -9.47 18.88 0.23
CA ILE A 218 -10.38 18.59 1.33
C ILE A 218 -11.81 18.99 0.99
N GLU A 219 -12.03 20.19 0.42
CA GLU A 219 -13.37 20.69 0.07
C GLU A 219 -14.03 19.78 -0.98
N HIS A 220 -13.34 19.52 -2.08
CA HIS A 220 -13.86 18.65 -3.15
C HIS A 220 -14.01 17.21 -2.68
N GLY A 221 -13.07 16.71 -1.88
CA GLY A 221 -13.15 15.37 -1.29
C GLY A 221 -14.41 15.18 -0.44
N LYS A 222 -14.77 16.15 0.40
CA LYS A 222 -16.01 16.12 1.19
C LYS A 222 -17.26 16.13 0.33
N GLN A 223 -17.28 16.97 -0.72
CA GLN A 223 -18.41 16.99 -1.67
C GLN A 223 -18.57 15.67 -2.44
N MET A 224 -17.44 15.04 -2.80
CA MET A 224 -17.43 13.73 -3.45
C MET A 224 -17.89 12.62 -2.50
N ALA A 225 -17.47 12.67 -1.24
CA ALA A 225 -17.94 11.76 -0.20
C ALA A 225 -19.46 11.74 -0.07
N GLU A 226 -20.10 12.91 -0.04
CA GLU A 226 -21.57 13.02 -0.02
C GLU A 226 -22.24 12.35 -1.24
N LYS A 227 -21.66 12.54 -2.43
CA LYS A 227 -22.18 11.93 -3.66
C LYS A 227 -22.01 10.40 -3.65
N ILE A 228 -20.86 9.89 -3.19
CA ILE A 228 -20.59 8.45 -3.09
C ILE A 228 -21.55 7.81 -2.10
N VAL A 229 -21.70 8.37 -0.90
CA VAL A 229 -22.63 7.86 0.12
C VAL A 229 -24.06 7.87 -0.42
N SER A 230 -24.48 8.96 -1.06
CA SER A 230 -25.80 9.04 -1.69
C SER A 230 -26.02 7.97 -2.78
N ASN A 231 -24.98 7.64 -3.53
CA ASN A 231 -25.03 6.60 -4.56
C ASN A 231 -25.13 5.21 -3.95
N ILE A 232 -24.29 4.87 -2.96
CA ILE A 232 -24.32 3.57 -2.27
C ILE A 232 -25.68 3.32 -1.62
N ARG A 233 -26.27 4.34 -1.00
CA ARG A 233 -27.58 4.23 -0.33
C ARG A 233 -28.79 4.13 -1.25
N GLN A 234 -28.60 4.17 -2.58
CA GLN A 234 -29.65 3.80 -3.53
C GLN A 234 -29.94 2.29 -3.49
N ASP A 235 -28.99 1.49 -3.03
CA ASP A 235 -29.23 0.09 -2.70
C ASP A 235 -29.78 -0.01 -1.28
N GLU A 236 -31.00 -0.58 -1.16
CA GLU A 236 -31.68 -0.77 0.12
C GLU A 236 -30.87 -1.63 1.11
N ALA A 237 -29.97 -2.48 0.61
CA ALA A 237 -29.10 -3.30 1.44
C ALA A 237 -28.14 -2.45 2.30
N TYR A 238 -27.77 -1.26 1.84
CA TYR A 238 -26.83 -0.37 2.55
C TYR A 238 -27.50 0.89 3.12
N ALA A 239 -28.83 0.96 3.14
CA ALA A 239 -29.57 2.16 3.55
C ALA A 239 -29.17 2.68 4.96
N ASP A 240 -28.93 1.77 5.89
CA ASP A 240 -28.58 2.06 7.28
C ASP A 240 -27.15 1.60 7.67
N THR A 241 -26.35 1.11 6.71
CA THR A 241 -24.99 0.69 6.95
C THR A 241 -24.09 1.88 7.26
N PRO A 242 -23.33 1.93 8.35
CA PRO A 242 -22.34 2.98 8.60
C PRO A 242 -21.30 3.04 7.48
N ILE A 243 -21.10 4.22 6.90
CA ILE A 243 -20.12 4.46 5.85
C ILE A 243 -19.09 5.47 6.38
N HIS A 244 -17.87 5.01 6.58
CA HIS A 244 -16.71 5.82 6.89
C HIS A 244 -16.08 6.30 5.60
N VAL A 245 -15.77 7.60 5.49
CA VAL A 245 -15.04 8.17 4.36
C VAL A 245 -13.87 9.00 4.87
N ALA A 246 -12.69 8.74 4.33
CA ALA A 246 -11.46 9.43 4.65
C ALA A 246 -10.85 10.09 3.40
N ILE A 247 -10.35 11.32 3.54
CA ILE A 247 -9.73 12.10 2.47
C ILE A 247 -8.20 11.92 2.59
N PHE A 248 -7.61 11.37 1.55
CA PHE A 248 -6.17 11.17 1.40
C PHE A 248 -5.63 12.18 0.40
N GLU A 249 -4.61 12.90 0.79
CA GLU A 249 -3.90 13.83 -0.08
C GLU A 249 -2.67 13.13 -0.66
N ASN A 250 -2.66 12.89 -1.98
CA ASN A 250 -1.47 12.39 -2.65
C ASN A 250 -0.36 13.46 -2.61
N GLU A 251 0.87 13.02 -2.47
CA GLU A 251 2.06 13.80 -2.76
C GLU A 251 2.43 13.70 -4.24
N GLU A 252 3.37 14.56 -4.67
CA GLU A 252 3.90 14.56 -6.02
C GLU A 252 4.34 13.16 -6.45
N SER A 253 4.16 12.80 -7.72
CA SER A 253 4.42 11.44 -8.20
C SER A 253 5.88 10.97 -8.05
N GLY A 254 6.81 11.89 -7.81
CA GLY A 254 8.23 11.63 -7.53
C GLY A 254 8.57 11.52 -6.04
N ASP A 255 7.65 11.85 -5.16
CA ASP A 255 7.85 11.79 -3.72
C ASP A 255 7.96 10.34 -3.23
N LEU A 256 8.93 10.07 -2.35
CA LEU A 256 9.23 8.74 -1.82
C LEU A 256 8.53 8.46 -0.48
N GLY A 257 8.09 9.50 0.22
CA GLY A 257 7.33 9.40 1.48
C GLY A 257 5.86 9.07 1.20
N GLY A 258 5.31 9.68 0.14
CA GLY A 258 3.92 9.56 -0.24
C GLY A 258 2.98 10.37 0.65
N GLY A 259 1.72 10.45 0.24
CA GLY A 259 0.69 11.22 0.89
C GLY A 259 0.17 10.63 2.20
N THR A 260 -0.77 11.36 2.79
CA THR A 260 -1.37 11.02 4.09
C THR A 260 -2.87 11.30 4.12
N TYR A 261 -3.56 10.70 5.08
CA TYR A 261 -4.95 11.06 5.40
C TYR A 261 -4.99 12.33 6.22
N THR A 262 -5.85 13.27 5.83
CA THR A 262 -5.97 14.59 6.48
C THR A 262 -7.27 14.77 7.24
N THR A 263 -8.34 14.08 6.83
CA THR A 263 -9.65 14.18 7.49
C THR A 263 -10.51 12.97 7.20
N ASP A 264 -11.38 12.60 8.13
CA ASP A 264 -12.37 11.56 7.96
C ASP A 264 -13.69 11.88 8.65
N ALA A 265 -14.76 11.18 8.27
CA ALA A 265 -16.03 11.20 8.98
C ALA A 265 -16.86 9.94 8.69
N VAL A 266 -17.87 9.71 9.53
CA VAL A 266 -18.82 8.60 9.36
C VAL A 266 -20.21 9.13 9.07
N SER A 267 -20.84 8.58 8.04
CA SER A 267 -22.29 8.68 7.81
C SER A 267 -22.97 7.44 8.39
N SER A 268 -23.58 7.59 9.56
CA SER A 268 -24.20 6.45 10.26
C SER A 268 -25.49 5.98 9.60
N SER A 269 -26.24 6.90 8.97
CA SER A 269 -27.45 6.62 8.18
C SER A 269 -27.82 7.83 7.35
N GLY A 270 -28.59 7.64 6.27
CA GLY A 270 -28.91 8.72 5.32
C GLY A 270 -27.62 9.27 4.67
N ASN A 271 -27.65 10.53 4.19
CA ASN A 271 -26.55 11.13 3.42
C ASN A 271 -25.76 12.19 4.23
N VAL A 272 -25.94 12.23 5.55
CA VAL A 272 -25.31 13.24 6.41
C VAL A 272 -24.12 12.62 7.13
N PHE A 273 -22.99 13.29 7.05
CA PHE A 273 -21.82 12.95 7.85
C PHE A 273 -21.90 13.55 9.27
N GLY A 274 -21.31 12.86 10.22
CA GLY A 274 -20.99 13.42 11.53
C GLY A 274 -19.89 14.49 11.46
N ASP A 275 -19.29 14.79 12.60
CA ASP A 275 -18.16 15.71 12.65
C ASP A 275 -16.95 15.11 11.91
N TRP A 276 -16.26 15.95 11.15
CA TRP A 276 -15.03 15.57 10.47
C TRP A 276 -13.85 15.69 11.46
N SER A 277 -13.16 14.58 11.69
CA SER A 277 -11.85 14.59 12.37
C SER A 277 -10.79 15.24 11.47
N THR A 278 -9.71 15.69 12.06
CA THR A 278 -8.56 16.24 11.31
C THR A 278 -7.28 15.60 11.81
N TYR A 279 -6.41 15.24 10.87
CA TYR A 279 -5.11 14.62 11.15
C TYR A 279 -3.99 15.53 10.66
N ASN A 280 -2.90 15.56 11.41
CA ASN A 280 -1.64 16.18 11.01
C ASN A 280 -0.60 15.06 10.93
N GLN A 281 -0.49 14.44 9.75
CA GLN A 281 0.40 13.32 9.48
C GLN A 281 1.35 13.70 8.37
N ASP A 282 2.58 13.16 8.41
CA ASP A 282 3.60 13.43 7.41
C ASP A 282 4.59 12.27 7.30
N PHE A 283 5.11 12.03 6.09
CA PHE A 283 6.21 11.12 5.82
C PHE A 283 7.42 11.91 5.35
N VAL A 284 8.47 11.94 6.17
CA VAL A 284 9.71 12.65 5.91
C VAL A 284 10.77 11.69 5.38
N VAL A 285 11.24 11.91 4.17
CA VAL A 285 12.37 11.19 3.59
C VAL A 285 13.67 11.89 4.02
N TYR A 286 14.39 11.31 4.96
CA TYR A 286 15.61 11.93 5.49
C TYR A 286 16.65 12.17 4.39
N ASP A 287 17.35 13.28 4.48
CA ASP A 287 18.31 13.86 3.51
C ASP A 287 17.64 14.47 2.24
N VAL A 288 16.30 14.42 2.13
CA VAL A 288 15.53 15.05 1.05
C VAL A 288 14.63 16.13 1.63
N ASP A 289 13.87 15.80 2.67
CA ASP A 289 12.87 16.67 3.28
C ASP A 289 13.36 17.25 4.60
N ASP A 290 12.76 18.39 5.00
CA ASP A 290 12.98 19.00 6.28
C ASP A 290 12.06 18.34 7.32
N ALA A 291 12.65 17.68 8.32
CA ALA A 291 11.86 17.11 9.43
C ALA A 291 11.29 18.20 10.36
N PRO A 292 10.08 17.99 10.92
CA PRO A 292 9.49 18.92 11.91
C PRO A 292 10.40 19.18 13.11
N ASN A 293 11.25 18.22 13.47
CA ASN A 293 12.24 18.32 14.52
C ASN A 293 13.65 18.02 13.98
N GLU A 294 14.54 19.01 14.02
CA GLU A 294 15.91 18.89 13.52
C GLU A 294 16.72 17.80 14.27
N GLU A 295 16.39 17.46 15.52
CA GLU A 295 17.08 16.40 16.29
C GLU A 295 16.87 15.02 15.66
N ASP A 296 15.74 14.80 14.98
CA ASP A 296 15.44 13.53 14.31
C ASP A 296 16.32 13.37 13.07
N THR A 297 16.48 14.42 12.27
CA THR A 297 17.42 14.45 11.14
C THR A 297 18.86 14.21 11.61
N VAL A 298 19.27 14.84 12.73
CA VAL A 298 20.59 14.64 13.33
C VAL A 298 20.76 13.18 13.79
N SER A 299 19.74 12.57 14.37
CA SER A 299 19.77 11.17 14.82
C SER A 299 19.90 10.21 13.65
N PHE A 300 19.11 10.42 12.59
CA PHE A 300 19.23 9.63 11.36
C PHE A 300 20.62 9.79 10.70
N THR A 301 21.12 11.01 10.58
CA THR A 301 22.45 11.27 10.03
C THR A 301 23.54 10.56 10.83
N ARG A 302 23.48 10.59 12.17
CA ARG A 302 24.42 9.84 13.02
C ARG A 302 24.33 8.33 12.83
N PHE A 303 23.10 7.82 12.66
CA PHE A 303 22.91 6.41 12.34
C PHE A 303 23.59 6.06 11.02
N ARG A 304 23.25 6.77 9.96
CA ARG A 304 23.81 6.56 8.60
C ARG A 304 25.33 6.60 8.62
N ASP A 305 25.94 7.64 9.19
CA ASP A 305 27.39 7.86 9.18
C ASP A 305 28.12 6.74 9.93
N ARG A 306 27.55 6.23 11.03
CA ARG A 306 28.13 5.10 11.77
C ARG A 306 28.04 3.79 10.99
N ILE A 307 26.91 3.54 10.31
CA ILE A 307 26.76 2.35 9.46
C ILE A 307 27.72 2.42 8.28
N GLN A 308 27.82 3.54 7.59
CA GLN A 308 28.74 3.74 6.47
C GLN A 308 30.22 3.64 6.90
N THR A 309 30.56 4.12 8.09
CA THR A 309 31.91 3.99 8.65
C THR A 309 32.24 2.53 8.98
N PHE A 310 31.28 1.79 9.54
CA PHE A 310 31.48 0.37 9.85
C PHE A 310 31.55 -0.48 8.58
N TYR A 311 30.75 -0.16 7.56
CA TYR A 311 30.68 -0.91 6.32
C TYR A 311 30.76 0.03 5.10
N PRO A 312 31.98 0.46 4.72
CA PRO A 312 32.18 1.47 3.67
C PRO A 312 31.72 1.05 2.27
N GLN A 313 31.39 -0.22 2.08
CA GLN A 313 30.99 -0.82 0.79
C GLN A 313 29.45 -0.92 0.63
N LEU A 314 28.67 -0.12 1.37
CA LEU A 314 27.23 -0.04 1.18
C LEU A 314 26.90 0.57 -0.18
N SER A 315 25.84 0.07 -0.83
CA SER A 315 25.27 0.68 -2.02
C SER A 315 24.46 1.93 -1.70
N GLY A 316 23.82 1.97 -0.53
CA GLY A 316 23.01 3.09 -0.07
C GLY A 316 22.35 2.81 1.27
N LEU A 317 21.86 3.88 1.88
CA LEU A 317 21.04 3.83 3.08
C LEU A 317 19.99 4.94 2.96
N SER A 318 18.75 4.60 3.13
CA SER A 318 17.61 5.54 3.14
C SER A 318 16.78 5.34 4.40
N GLY A 319 16.07 6.37 4.81
CA GLY A 319 15.17 6.33 5.94
C GLY A 319 13.97 7.23 5.72
N VAL A 320 12.80 6.76 6.14
CA VAL A 320 11.54 7.50 6.12
C VAL A 320 11.01 7.54 7.55
N GLY A 321 10.80 8.74 8.08
CA GLY A 321 10.15 8.98 9.36
C GLY A 321 8.66 9.24 9.15
N TYR A 322 7.80 8.59 9.94
CA TYR A 322 6.38 8.93 10.03
C TYR A 322 6.13 9.82 11.23
N TYR A 323 5.52 10.96 10.98
CA TYR A 323 5.19 11.96 11.98
C TYR A 323 3.68 12.06 12.17
N GLN A 324 3.27 12.24 13.41
CA GLN A 324 1.92 12.61 13.78
C GLN A 324 1.99 13.78 14.75
N ASP A 325 1.26 14.86 14.46
CA ASP A 325 1.28 16.10 15.24
C ASP A 325 2.69 16.67 15.44
N ASN A 326 3.54 16.57 14.42
CA ASN A 326 4.95 16.93 14.39
C ASN A 326 5.85 16.10 15.33
N GLU A 327 5.35 15.01 15.88
CA GLU A 327 6.13 14.08 16.70
C GLU A 327 6.43 12.82 15.89
N LEU A 328 7.70 12.41 15.86
CA LEU A 328 8.15 11.18 15.20
C LEU A 328 7.56 9.96 15.91
N GLN A 329 6.84 9.13 15.17
CA GLN A 329 6.23 7.89 15.66
C GLN A 329 7.02 6.65 15.30
N ASN A 330 7.49 6.58 14.04
CA ASN A 330 8.31 5.48 13.58
C ASN A 330 9.37 5.91 12.55
N VAL A 331 10.39 5.08 12.39
CA VAL A 331 11.41 5.23 11.35
C VAL A 331 11.58 3.90 10.61
N ASN A 332 11.41 3.94 9.30
CA ASN A 332 11.70 2.83 8.40
C ASN A 332 13.04 3.08 7.71
N ILE A 333 13.99 2.17 7.88
CA ILE A 333 15.36 2.29 7.34
C ILE A 333 15.62 1.13 6.39
N VAL A 334 16.16 1.42 5.21
CA VAL A 334 16.63 0.41 4.26
C VAL A 334 18.13 0.57 4.07
N ILE A 335 18.87 -0.51 4.38
CA ILE A 335 20.33 -0.61 4.21
C ILE A 335 20.60 -1.50 3.00
N ASN A 336 21.06 -0.91 1.89
CA ASN A 336 21.37 -1.63 0.66
C ASN A 336 22.82 -2.08 0.68
N SER A 337 23.05 -3.39 0.79
CA SER A 337 24.40 -4.00 0.72
C SER A 337 24.69 -4.53 -0.69
N GLN A 338 25.93 -4.36 -1.15
CA GLN A 338 26.42 -4.98 -2.39
C GLN A 338 26.74 -6.47 -2.21
N PHE A 339 26.89 -6.93 -0.98
CA PHE A 339 27.31 -8.26 -0.63
C PHE A 339 26.22 -8.96 0.17
N ASP A 340 26.11 -10.25 -0.03
CA ASP A 340 25.08 -11.14 0.53
C ASP A 340 25.67 -12.22 1.44
N GLY A 341 26.97 -12.13 1.76
CA GLY A 341 27.64 -13.08 2.64
C GLY A 341 26.97 -13.17 4.00
N TYR A 342 26.60 -14.38 4.43
CA TYR A 342 25.86 -14.62 5.68
C TYR A 342 26.48 -13.92 6.90
N SER A 343 27.80 -13.99 7.05
CA SER A 343 28.51 -13.32 8.16
C SER A 343 28.50 -11.79 8.06
N GLU A 344 28.44 -11.26 6.85
CA GLU A 344 28.37 -9.82 6.58
C GLU A 344 26.99 -9.28 6.93
N VAL A 345 25.92 -9.99 6.54
CA VAL A 345 24.54 -9.66 6.92
C VAL A 345 24.37 -9.66 8.44
N ILE A 346 24.92 -10.67 9.14
CA ILE A 346 24.87 -10.73 10.60
C ILE A 346 25.61 -9.53 11.22
N ALA A 347 26.86 -9.27 10.78
CA ALA A 347 27.67 -8.19 11.32
C ALA A 347 27.00 -6.82 11.12
N LEU A 348 26.43 -6.59 9.91
CA LEU A 348 25.72 -5.37 9.58
C LEU A 348 24.43 -5.21 10.41
N SER A 349 23.68 -6.30 10.60
CA SER A 349 22.47 -6.32 11.44
C SER A 349 22.78 -6.00 12.90
N GLN A 350 23.82 -6.61 13.47
CA GLN A 350 24.28 -6.34 14.83
C GLN A 350 24.71 -4.88 15.00
N GLN A 351 25.47 -4.34 14.04
CA GLN A 351 25.88 -2.94 14.06
C GLN A 351 24.68 -2.00 13.92
N ALA A 352 23.70 -2.33 13.06
CA ALA A 352 22.49 -1.55 12.89
C ALA A 352 21.68 -1.47 14.19
N ILE A 353 21.44 -2.61 14.86
CA ILE A 353 20.77 -2.66 16.17
C ILE A 353 21.51 -1.81 17.21
N SER A 354 22.82 -2.02 17.36
CA SER A 354 23.63 -1.29 18.35
C SER A 354 23.61 0.22 18.09
N THR A 355 23.69 0.62 16.82
CA THR A 355 23.69 2.04 16.44
C THR A 355 22.31 2.64 16.67
N ALA A 356 21.23 2.00 16.20
CA ALA A 356 19.88 2.47 16.36
C ALA A 356 19.51 2.65 17.85
N SER A 357 19.85 1.67 18.70
CA SER A 357 19.64 1.76 20.15
C SER A 357 20.39 2.92 20.82
N SER A 358 21.47 3.42 20.21
CA SER A 358 22.28 4.49 20.76
C SER A 358 21.90 5.89 20.26
N VAL A 359 21.19 6.00 19.13
CA VAL A 359 20.89 7.30 18.49
C VAL A 359 19.40 7.65 18.49
N PHE A 360 18.53 6.64 18.48
CA PHE A 360 17.09 6.88 18.52
C PHE A 360 16.51 6.60 19.91
N ASN A 361 15.59 7.45 20.31
CA ASN A 361 14.83 7.26 21.54
C ASN A 361 13.99 5.97 21.45
N ASN A 362 13.65 5.37 22.60
CA ASN A 362 12.84 4.17 22.66
C ASN A 362 11.33 4.41 22.55
N ASN A 363 10.89 5.67 22.56
CA ASN A 363 9.48 6.08 22.41
C ASN A 363 8.96 6.04 20.97
N ILE A 364 9.76 5.57 20.01
CA ILE A 364 9.41 5.39 18.59
C ILE A 364 9.60 3.95 18.15
N GLU A 365 8.84 3.55 17.16
CA GLU A 365 9.05 2.29 16.46
C GLU A 365 10.19 2.41 15.46
N ILE A 366 10.95 1.33 15.29
CA ILE A 366 12.01 1.28 14.30
C ILE A 366 11.92 -0.03 13.53
N GLN A 367 11.93 0.09 12.22
CA GLN A 367 12.10 -1.03 11.31
C GLN A 367 13.36 -0.81 10.46
N ILE A 368 14.24 -1.79 10.42
CA ILE A 368 15.45 -1.76 9.59
C ILE A 368 15.47 -3.00 8.70
N GLN A 369 15.58 -2.80 7.41
CA GLN A 369 15.77 -3.86 6.44
C GLN A 369 17.20 -3.85 5.92
N VAL A 370 17.85 -5.00 5.92
CA VAL A 370 19.11 -5.22 5.20
C VAL A 370 18.76 -5.91 3.90
N VAL A 371 19.00 -5.22 2.80
CA VAL A 371 18.59 -5.63 1.44
C VAL A 371 19.84 -5.84 0.60
N THR A 372 19.84 -6.89 -0.21
CA THR A 372 20.85 -7.18 -1.24
C THR A 372 20.20 -7.28 -2.60
N ALA A 373 20.96 -7.59 -3.64
CA ALA A 373 20.42 -7.83 -4.98
C ALA A 373 19.38 -8.98 -5.02
N ASP A 374 19.46 -9.92 -4.08
CA ASP A 374 18.57 -11.09 -3.98
C ASP A 374 17.35 -10.82 -3.08
N GLY A 375 17.21 -9.62 -2.53
CA GLY A 375 16.08 -9.21 -1.72
C GLY A 375 16.44 -8.93 -0.25
N VAL A 376 15.43 -8.97 0.62
CA VAL A 376 15.59 -8.75 2.06
C VAL A 376 16.33 -9.92 2.70
N ARG A 377 17.43 -9.64 3.39
CA ARG A 377 18.27 -10.63 4.09
C ARG A 377 18.13 -10.56 5.62
N ALA A 378 17.75 -9.41 6.14
CA ALA A 378 17.39 -9.27 7.55
C ALA A 378 16.29 -8.23 7.73
N LEU A 379 15.40 -8.50 8.67
CA LEU A 379 14.41 -7.57 9.19
C LEU A 379 14.68 -7.42 10.69
N LEU A 380 14.87 -6.18 11.13
CA LEU A 380 15.14 -5.81 12.52
C LEU A 380 14.05 -4.85 12.96
N THR A 381 13.36 -5.14 14.05
CA THR A 381 12.24 -4.33 14.52
C THR A 381 12.37 -4.01 16.01
N ARG A 382 11.99 -2.80 16.39
CA ARG A 382 11.87 -2.38 17.79
C ARG A 382 10.52 -1.69 17.96
N ASN A 383 9.67 -2.27 18.77
CA ASN A 383 8.39 -1.66 19.12
C ASN A 383 8.59 -0.41 19.97
N LYS A 384 7.60 0.48 19.94
CA LYS A 384 7.55 1.68 20.82
C LYS A 384 7.69 1.25 22.29
N ASP A 385 8.45 2.02 23.04
CA ASP A 385 8.77 1.80 24.45
C ASP A 385 9.56 0.50 24.76
N SER A 386 10.08 -0.18 23.74
CA SER A 386 10.98 -1.33 23.90
C SER A 386 12.45 -0.89 23.89
N GLU A 387 13.26 -1.53 24.75
CA GLU A 387 14.73 -1.37 24.75
C GLU A 387 15.43 -2.37 23.83
N THR A 388 14.72 -3.40 23.37
CA THR A 388 15.29 -4.51 22.60
C THR A 388 14.74 -4.57 21.18
N PHE A 389 15.57 -5.04 20.27
CA PHE A 389 15.18 -5.36 18.90
C PHE A 389 14.86 -6.85 18.77
N ASP A 390 13.78 -7.14 18.06
CA ASP A 390 13.52 -8.44 17.46
C ASP A 390 14.18 -8.49 16.08
N TYR A 391 14.51 -9.69 15.59
CA TYR A 391 15.11 -9.84 14.27
C TYR A 391 14.71 -11.14 13.59
N VAL A 392 14.66 -11.09 12.27
CA VAL A 392 14.52 -12.25 11.39
C VAL A 392 15.64 -12.20 10.36
N LEU A 393 16.39 -13.28 10.21
CA LEU A 393 17.33 -13.49 9.12
C LEU A 393 16.63 -14.31 8.04
N VAL A 394 16.71 -13.85 6.80
CA VAL A 394 16.11 -14.51 5.64
C VAL A 394 17.22 -15.21 4.86
N ASP A 395 17.10 -16.52 4.67
CA ASP A 395 18.06 -17.38 3.97
C ASP A 395 17.90 -17.31 2.43
#